data_14c6c7cff2dcac0dd650d8bf8f742f1f
#
_entry.id   14c6c7cff2dcac0dd650d8bf8f742f1f
#
_cell.length_a   1.000
_cell.length_b   1.000
_cell.length_c   1.000
_cell.angle_alpha   90.00
_cell.angle_beta   90.00
_cell.angle_gamma   90.00
#
_symmetry.space_group_name_H-M   'P 1'
#
loop_
_entity.id
_entity.type
_entity.pdbx_description
1 polymer ?
#
loop_
_entity_poly.entity_id
_entity_poly.type
_entity_poly.pdbx_seq_one_letter_code
_entity_poly.pdbx_strand_id
1 'polypeptide(L)'
;SRGLGDVYKRQGYKDESYIELALLAQKMGKRIFLVVEKLNELRLIAKMAKQLNVRPNIGIRIKLASSGSGKWEESGGDASKFGLTSSELLEALDFLEKKEMQDCLKLIHFHIGSQVTKIRRIKTALREASQFYVQLHQLGFPVEFVDIGGGLGVDYDGTRSANSESSVNYSIQEYVNDSISIMVDASNKNNIPHPNIITESGRSLTAHHSVLIFEVLETASLPSMDEDFEVSADDHEPVSYTHLRAHETRSNLV
;
A
#
# COMPACT_ATOMS: atom_id res chain seq x y z
N SER A 1 -3.13 24.08 9.26
CA SER A 1 -3.34 22.64 9.16
C SER A 1 -4.62 22.29 9.90
N ARG A 2 -5.68 21.96 9.19
CA ARG A 2 -6.87 21.38 9.81
C ARG A 2 -6.51 19.96 10.22
N GLY A 3 -6.73 19.63 11.49
CA GLY A 3 -6.37 18.33 12.02
C GLY A 3 -7.06 17.17 11.31
N LEU A 4 -6.45 16.00 11.40
CA LEU A 4 -6.89 14.71 10.84
C LEU A 4 -8.30 14.26 11.30
N GLY A 5 -8.98 15.01 12.18
CA GLY A 5 -10.28 14.66 12.76
C GLY A 5 -11.49 14.76 11.84
N ASP A 6 -11.36 15.36 10.64
CA ASP A 6 -12.52 15.67 9.78
C ASP A 6 -12.72 14.69 8.61
N VAL A 7 -11.79 13.76 8.38
CA VAL A 7 -11.83 12.81 7.28
C VAL A 7 -11.85 11.39 7.81
N TYR A 8 -12.87 10.64 7.43
CA TYR A 8 -13.03 9.24 7.82
C TYR A 8 -12.97 8.36 6.57
N LYS A 9 -11.82 7.71 6.35
CA LYS A 9 -11.68 6.71 5.32
C LYS A 9 -12.15 5.36 5.84
N ARG A 10 -13.07 4.72 5.10
CA ARG A 10 -13.65 3.42 5.41
C ARG A 10 -13.25 2.41 4.34
N GLN A 11 -12.33 1.53 4.69
CA GLN A 11 -11.73 0.49 3.88
C GLN A 11 -12.01 -0.89 4.49
N GLY A 12 -11.76 -1.96 3.72
CA GLY A 12 -12.04 -3.34 4.11
C GLY A 12 -13.43 -3.79 3.72
N TYR A 13 -13.84 -4.98 4.18
CA TYR A 13 -15.14 -5.55 3.89
C TYR A 13 -16.29 -4.64 4.36
N LYS A 14 -17.30 -4.50 3.50
CA LYS A 14 -18.44 -3.62 3.76
C LYS A 14 -19.74 -4.39 3.45
N ASP A 15 -20.54 -4.62 4.47
CA ASP A 15 -21.91 -5.06 4.33
C ASP A 15 -22.90 -3.88 4.20
N GLU A 16 -24.17 -4.18 4.01
CA GLU A 16 -25.22 -3.14 3.88
C GLU A 16 -25.27 -2.24 5.11
N SER A 17 -25.24 -2.82 6.31
CA SER A 17 -25.36 -2.07 7.57
C SER A 17 -24.19 -1.12 7.78
N TYR A 18 -22.99 -1.55 7.39
CA TYR A 18 -21.80 -0.71 7.46
C TYR A 18 -21.88 0.49 6.50
N ILE A 19 -22.32 0.24 5.25
CA ILE A 19 -22.49 1.28 4.24
C ILE A 19 -23.60 2.25 4.67
N GLU A 20 -24.71 1.74 5.17
CA GLU A 20 -25.81 2.55 5.69
C GLU A 20 -25.34 3.51 6.79
N LEU A 21 -24.66 2.97 7.80
CA LEU A 21 -24.13 3.79 8.90
C LEU A 21 -23.15 4.88 8.41
N ALA A 22 -22.28 4.54 7.46
CA ALA A 22 -21.35 5.50 6.87
C ALA A 22 -22.08 6.62 6.12
N LEU A 23 -23.11 6.29 5.33
CA LEU A 23 -23.92 7.26 4.60
C LEU A 23 -24.75 8.14 5.53
N LEU A 24 -25.30 7.57 6.61
CA LEU A 24 -26.02 8.34 7.64
C LEU A 24 -25.07 9.33 8.34
N ALA A 25 -23.88 8.88 8.70
CA ALA A 25 -22.87 9.76 9.28
C ALA A 25 -22.43 10.88 8.31
N GLN A 26 -22.35 10.59 7.00
CA GLN A 26 -22.11 11.60 5.98
C GLN A 26 -23.28 12.62 5.93
N LYS A 27 -24.52 12.16 6.04
CA LYS A 27 -25.71 13.01 6.12
C LYS A 27 -25.69 13.93 7.34
N MET A 28 -25.05 13.49 8.43
CA MET A 28 -24.80 14.29 9.64
C MET A 28 -23.63 15.27 9.50
N GLY A 29 -23.09 15.46 8.30
CA GLY A 29 -22.01 16.40 8.02
C GLY A 29 -20.59 15.85 8.24
N LYS A 30 -20.43 14.55 8.47
CA LYS A 30 -19.10 13.94 8.54
C LYS A 30 -18.55 13.70 7.13
N ARG A 31 -17.28 14.00 6.90
CA ARG A 31 -16.60 13.70 5.63
C ARG A 31 -16.12 12.25 5.64
N ILE A 32 -16.92 11.36 5.06
CA ILE A 32 -16.64 9.92 5.01
C ILE A 32 -16.39 9.51 3.57
N PHE A 33 -15.30 8.76 3.34
CA PHE A 33 -15.01 8.10 2.08
C PHE A 33 -15.24 6.60 2.21
N LEU A 34 -16.12 6.05 1.38
CA LEU A 34 -16.30 4.62 1.23
C LEU A 34 -15.37 4.11 0.14
N VAL A 35 -14.26 3.47 0.54
CA VAL A 35 -13.24 3.00 -0.39
C VAL A 35 -13.59 1.61 -0.91
N VAL A 36 -13.87 1.55 -2.19
CA VAL A 36 -14.24 0.33 -2.92
C VAL A 36 -13.00 -0.52 -3.18
N GLU A 37 -13.07 -1.78 -2.80
CA GLU A 37 -12.05 -2.81 -3.06
C GLU A 37 -12.57 -3.92 -3.98
N LYS A 38 -13.88 -3.98 -4.23
CA LYS A 38 -14.57 -4.93 -5.10
C LYS A 38 -15.75 -4.26 -5.80
N LEU A 39 -16.02 -4.60 -7.05
CA LEU A 39 -17.11 -4.02 -7.84
C LEU A 39 -18.50 -4.17 -7.18
N ASN A 40 -18.74 -5.27 -6.48
CA ASN A 40 -20.02 -5.45 -5.76
C ASN A 40 -20.23 -4.39 -4.66
N GLU A 41 -19.19 -3.93 -4.00
CA GLU A 41 -19.31 -2.86 -3.00
C GLU A 41 -19.79 -1.56 -3.64
N LEU A 42 -19.30 -1.23 -4.85
CA LEU A 42 -19.75 -0.05 -5.58
C LEU A 42 -21.24 -0.09 -5.91
N ARG A 43 -21.73 -1.25 -6.36
CA ARG A 43 -23.16 -1.46 -6.65
C ARG A 43 -24.01 -1.32 -5.38
N LEU A 44 -23.51 -1.85 -4.26
CA LEU A 44 -24.18 -1.78 -2.97
C LEU A 44 -24.22 -0.34 -2.43
N ILE A 45 -23.11 0.40 -2.52
CA ILE A 45 -23.03 1.82 -2.15
C ILE A 45 -24.04 2.64 -2.98
N ALA A 46 -24.11 2.42 -4.29
CA ALA A 46 -25.06 3.15 -5.15
C ALA A 46 -26.52 2.83 -4.81
N LYS A 47 -26.83 1.56 -4.49
CA LYS A 47 -28.18 1.13 -4.02
C LYS A 47 -28.55 1.86 -2.74
N MET A 48 -27.69 1.80 -1.73
CA MET A 48 -27.95 2.40 -0.41
C MET A 48 -28.00 3.93 -0.47
N ALA A 49 -27.12 4.55 -1.25
CA ALA A 49 -27.09 5.99 -1.46
C ALA A 49 -28.41 6.50 -2.05
N LYS A 50 -28.97 5.76 -3.03
CA LYS A 50 -30.31 6.07 -3.59
C LYS A 50 -31.42 5.95 -2.55
N GLN A 51 -31.41 4.88 -1.75
CA GLN A 51 -32.43 4.65 -0.70
C GLN A 51 -32.42 5.76 0.37
N LEU A 52 -31.20 6.20 0.76
CA LEU A 52 -31.02 7.22 1.79
C LEU A 52 -31.05 8.65 1.25
N ASN A 53 -31.16 8.83 -0.07
CA ASN A 53 -31.08 10.13 -0.76
C ASN A 53 -29.80 10.89 -0.35
N VAL A 54 -28.64 10.26 -0.55
CA VAL A 54 -27.30 10.81 -0.24
C VAL A 54 -26.41 10.68 -1.46
N ARG A 55 -25.62 11.72 -1.77
CA ARG A 55 -24.52 11.64 -2.73
C ARG A 55 -23.28 11.12 -1.98
N PRO A 56 -22.83 9.87 -2.21
CA PRO A 56 -21.73 9.30 -1.45
C PRO A 56 -20.38 9.89 -1.87
N ASN A 57 -19.44 10.03 -0.92
CA ASN A 57 -18.03 10.21 -1.29
C ASN A 57 -17.40 8.82 -1.48
N ILE A 58 -17.15 8.47 -2.71
CA ILE A 58 -16.56 7.18 -3.09
C ILE A 58 -15.05 7.34 -3.23
N GLY A 59 -14.33 6.39 -2.64
CA GLY A 59 -12.94 6.14 -2.97
C GLY A 59 -12.83 4.83 -3.76
N ILE A 60 -11.77 4.68 -4.56
CA ILE A 60 -11.44 3.40 -5.20
C ILE A 60 -10.00 3.03 -4.82
N ARG A 61 -9.82 1.81 -4.33
CA ARG A 61 -8.49 1.23 -4.17
C ARG A 61 -8.06 0.61 -5.49
N ILE A 62 -6.97 1.11 -6.05
CA ILE A 62 -6.37 0.64 -7.29
C ILE A 62 -5.22 -0.32 -7.00
N LYS A 63 -5.07 -1.33 -7.82
CA LYS A 63 -3.88 -2.17 -7.87
C LYS A 63 -2.87 -1.50 -8.77
N LEU A 64 -1.64 -1.32 -8.27
CA LEU A 64 -0.53 -0.84 -9.08
C LEU A 64 0.23 -2.04 -9.65
N ALA A 65 0.71 -1.91 -10.89
CA ALA A 65 1.58 -2.92 -11.52
C ALA A 65 2.96 -2.94 -10.86
N SER A 66 3.41 -1.80 -10.32
CA SER A 66 4.62 -1.70 -9.52
C SER A 66 4.45 -2.49 -8.22
N SER A 67 5.06 -3.68 -8.15
CA SER A 67 5.02 -4.52 -6.95
C SER A 67 5.82 -3.89 -5.80
N GLY A 68 5.28 -3.99 -4.60
CA GLY A 68 6.02 -3.80 -3.38
C GLY A 68 7.12 -4.86 -3.22
N SER A 69 8.01 -4.72 -2.25
CA SER A 69 8.94 -5.76 -1.83
C SER A 69 8.99 -5.84 -0.32
N GLY A 70 9.39 -6.99 0.14
CA GLY A 70 9.51 -7.33 1.53
C GLY A 70 8.76 -8.61 1.84
N LYS A 71 8.82 -9.09 3.07
CA LYS A 71 8.13 -10.30 3.57
C LYS A 71 6.62 -10.38 3.24
N TRP A 72 6.04 -9.29 2.73
CA TRP A 72 4.63 -9.11 2.43
C TRP A 72 4.41 -8.70 0.95
N GLU A 73 5.26 -9.18 0.05
CA GLU A 73 5.20 -8.91 -1.40
C GLU A 73 3.85 -9.33 -2.00
N GLU A 74 3.19 -10.36 -1.43
CA GLU A 74 1.87 -10.83 -1.83
C GLU A 74 0.72 -9.82 -1.57
N SER A 75 0.95 -8.75 -0.83
CA SER A 75 -0.07 -7.73 -0.55
C SER A 75 -0.12 -6.57 -1.54
N GLY A 76 0.80 -6.52 -2.50
CA GLY A 76 0.88 -5.51 -3.55
C GLY A 76 0.82 -6.11 -4.97
N GLY A 77 0.71 -5.25 -6.00
CA GLY A 77 0.65 -5.65 -7.40
C GLY A 77 -0.66 -6.33 -7.82
N ASP A 78 -0.69 -6.91 -9.03
CA ASP A 78 -1.88 -7.58 -9.60
C ASP A 78 -2.32 -8.80 -8.79
N ALA A 79 -1.41 -9.47 -8.09
CA ALA A 79 -1.71 -10.61 -7.21
C ALA A 79 -2.34 -10.20 -5.87
N SER A 80 -2.42 -8.91 -5.57
CA SER A 80 -3.05 -8.41 -4.35
C SER A 80 -4.50 -8.88 -4.24
N LYS A 81 -4.90 -9.36 -3.06
CA LYS A 81 -6.30 -9.73 -2.76
C LYS A 81 -7.25 -8.53 -2.74
N PHE A 82 -6.74 -7.31 -2.68
CA PHE A 82 -7.50 -6.10 -2.44
C PHE A 82 -7.26 -5.05 -3.51
N GLY A 83 -8.32 -4.33 -3.86
CA GLY A 83 -8.31 -3.27 -4.85
C GLY A 83 -8.72 -3.76 -6.23
N LEU A 84 -9.05 -2.82 -7.09
CA LEU A 84 -9.48 -3.06 -8.46
C LEU A 84 -8.28 -3.11 -9.40
N THR A 85 -8.30 -4.07 -10.32
CA THR A 85 -7.42 -4.08 -11.50
C THR A 85 -7.80 -2.95 -12.46
N SER A 86 -6.96 -2.65 -13.44
CA SER A 86 -7.27 -1.61 -14.44
C SER A 86 -8.57 -1.90 -15.20
N SER A 87 -8.86 -3.17 -15.52
CA SER A 87 -10.11 -3.56 -16.17
C SER A 87 -11.33 -3.37 -15.26
N GLU A 88 -11.23 -3.75 -13.98
CA GLU A 88 -12.29 -3.53 -12.99
C GLU A 88 -12.50 -2.04 -12.70
N LEU A 89 -11.43 -1.23 -12.72
CA LEU A 89 -11.53 0.22 -12.61
C LEU A 89 -12.35 0.79 -13.77
N LEU A 90 -12.06 0.40 -15.02
CA LEU A 90 -12.84 0.86 -16.17
C LEU A 90 -14.31 0.45 -16.05
N GLU A 91 -14.62 -0.77 -15.58
CA GLU A 91 -16.01 -1.18 -15.32
C GLU A 91 -16.66 -0.33 -14.22
N ALA A 92 -15.91 0.03 -13.17
CA ALA A 92 -16.39 0.91 -12.12
C ALA A 92 -16.71 2.32 -12.65
N LEU A 93 -15.85 2.86 -13.51
CA LEU A 93 -16.07 4.18 -14.12
C LEU A 93 -17.28 4.20 -15.04
N ASP A 94 -17.43 3.19 -15.91
CA ASP A 94 -18.63 3.01 -16.77
C ASP A 94 -19.91 2.91 -15.92
N PHE A 95 -19.85 2.17 -14.81
CA PHE A 95 -20.98 2.07 -13.90
C PHE A 95 -21.35 3.43 -13.27
N LEU A 96 -20.35 4.19 -12.81
CA LEU A 96 -20.57 5.53 -12.23
C LEU A 96 -21.12 6.51 -13.25
N GLU A 97 -20.64 6.47 -14.48
CA GLU A 97 -21.13 7.31 -15.59
C GLU A 97 -22.59 7.01 -15.91
N LYS A 98 -22.94 5.72 -16.10
CA LYS A 98 -24.33 5.27 -16.33
C LYS A 98 -25.30 5.64 -15.20
N LYS A 99 -24.79 5.85 -13.98
CA LYS A 99 -25.57 6.26 -12.82
C LYS A 99 -25.53 7.78 -12.56
N GLU A 100 -24.87 8.54 -13.42
CA GLU A 100 -24.67 10.00 -13.23
C GLU A 100 -24.03 10.31 -11.86
N MET A 101 -23.01 9.52 -11.51
CA MET A 101 -22.32 9.58 -10.21
C MET A 101 -20.82 9.88 -10.35
N GLN A 102 -20.38 10.46 -11.46
CA GLN A 102 -18.96 10.79 -11.68
C GLN A 102 -18.41 11.70 -10.59
N ASP A 103 -19.22 12.66 -10.17
CA ASP A 103 -18.90 13.61 -9.09
C ASP A 103 -18.77 12.94 -7.71
N CYS A 104 -19.27 11.72 -7.56
CA CYS A 104 -19.14 10.95 -6.31
C CYS A 104 -17.75 10.34 -6.14
N LEU A 105 -16.99 10.10 -7.22
CA LEU A 105 -15.63 9.59 -7.13
C LEU A 105 -14.68 10.69 -6.68
N LYS A 106 -14.32 10.69 -5.40
CA LYS A 106 -13.54 11.73 -4.75
C LYS A 106 -12.12 11.33 -4.42
N LEU A 107 -11.84 10.04 -4.30
CA LEU A 107 -10.58 9.54 -3.77
C LEU A 107 -10.10 8.32 -4.56
N ILE A 108 -8.80 8.29 -4.85
CA ILE A 108 -8.09 7.06 -5.20
C ILE A 108 -7.14 6.68 -4.07
N HIS A 109 -7.02 5.39 -3.85
CA HIS A 109 -6.13 4.82 -2.84
C HIS A 109 -5.30 3.69 -3.41
N PHE A 110 -4.07 3.57 -2.96
CA PHE A 110 -3.22 2.41 -3.21
C PHE A 110 -2.39 2.07 -1.98
N HIS A 111 -1.90 0.83 -1.93
CA HIS A 111 -1.03 0.38 -0.86
C HIS A 111 0.08 -0.49 -1.43
N ILE A 112 1.32 -0.17 -1.13
CA ILE A 112 2.51 -0.80 -1.71
C ILE A 112 3.17 -1.84 -0.81
N GLY A 113 2.54 -2.16 0.32
CA GLY A 113 3.07 -3.14 1.27
C GLY A 113 3.42 -2.53 2.61
N SER A 114 4.21 -3.26 3.39
CA SER A 114 4.65 -2.88 4.74
C SER A 114 6.17 -2.91 4.80
N GLN A 115 6.76 -2.06 5.65
CA GLN A 115 8.20 -1.95 5.83
C GLN A 115 8.94 -1.78 4.48
N VAL A 116 8.55 -0.75 3.73
CA VAL A 116 9.17 -0.43 2.43
C VAL A 116 10.51 0.22 2.69
N THR A 117 11.59 -0.51 2.46
CA THR A 117 12.96 -0.10 2.82
C THR A 117 13.60 0.85 1.82
N LYS A 118 13.11 0.89 0.57
CA LYS A 118 13.73 1.62 -0.54
C LYS A 118 12.83 2.74 -1.05
N ILE A 119 13.29 3.99 -0.96
CA ILE A 119 12.57 5.17 -1.48
C ILE A 119 12.20 5.02 -2.98
N ARG A 120 13.06 4.38 -3.78
CA ARG A 120 12.83 4.17 -5.21
C ARG A 120 11.50 3.47 -5.49
N ARG A 121 11.07 2.53 -4.63
CA ARG A 121 9.81 1.81 -4.80
C ARG A 121 8.60 2.72 -4.55
N ILE A 122 8.69 3.56 -3.52
CA ILE A 122 7.69 4.58 -3.23
C ILE A 122 7.55 5.52 -4.43
N LYS A 123 8.68 6.01 -4.96
CA LYS A 123 8.70 6.90 -6.15
C LYS A 123 8.08 6.23 -7.39
N THR A 124 8.34 4.95 -7.61
CA THR A 124 7.76 4.21 -8.75
C THR A 124 6.25 4.09 -8.60
N ALA A 125 5.76 3.70 -7.43
CA ALA A 125 4.34 3.61 -7.14
C ALA A 125 3.62 4.96 -7.25
N LEU A 126 4.23 6.03 -6.75
CA LEU A 126 3.69 7.39 -6.86
C LEU A 126 3.60 7.87 -8.31
N ARG A 127 4.61 7.57 -9.14
CA ARG A 127 4.54 7.90 -10.57
C ARG A 127 3.41 7.16 -11.28
N GLU A 128 3.23 5.88 -10.99
CA GLU A 128 2.12 5.10 -11.53
C GLU A 128 0.77 5.66 -11.05
N ALA A 129 0.62 5.89 -9.75
CA ALA A 129 -0.62 6.46 -9.18
C ALA A 129 -0.93 7.85 -9.73
N SER A 130 0.09 8.68 -10.00
CA SER A 130 -0.11 9.99 -10.61
C SER A 130 -0.69 9.90 -12.02
N GLN A 131 -0.37 8.85 -12.79
CA GLN A 131 -0.98 8.61 -14.10
C GLN A 131 -2.47 8.24 -13.97
N PHE A 132 -2.83 7.41 -13.00
CA PHE A 132 -4.25 7.13 -12.71
C PHE A 132 -5.00 8.41 -12.36
N TYR A 133 -4.43 9.26 -11.51
CA TYR A 133 -5.02 10.55 -11.14
C TYR A 133 -5.26 11.44 -12.37
N VAL A 134 -4.25 11.57 -13.24
CA VAL A 134 -4.34 12.36 -14.48
C VAL A 134 -5.42 11.81 -15.41
N GLN A 135 -5.41 10.49 -15.66
CA GLN A 135 -6.38 9.87 -16.56
C GLN A 135 -7.81 9.97 -16.06
N LEU A 136 -8.05 9.84 -14.76
CA LEU A 136 -9.39 10.03 -14.19
C LEU A 136 -9.91 11.45 -14.43
N HIS A 137 -9.07 12.49 -14.25
CA HIS A 137 -9.45 13.84 -14.59
C HIS A 137 -9.75 14.03 -16.08
N GLN A 138 -8.94 13.44 -16.97
CA GLN A 138 -9.17 13.48 -18.42
C GLN A 138 -10.47 12.78 -18.85
N LEU A 139 -10.90 11.75 -18.09
CA LEU A 139 -12.17 11.06 -18.28
C LEU A 139 -13.36 11.77 -17.61
N GLY A 140 -13.15 12.93 -17.01
CA GLY A 140 -14.24 13.72 -16.41
C GLY A 140 -14.59 13.33 -14.96
N PHE A 141 -13.74 12.57 -14.27
CA PHE A 141 -13.94 12.23 -12.87
C PHE A 141 -13.16 13.22 -11.98
N PRO A 142 -13.83 14.07 -11.19
CA PRO A 142 -13.20 15.13 -10.41
C PRO A 142 -12.66 14.58 -9.07
N VAL A 143 -11.63 13.75 -9.16
CA VAL A 143 -10.95 13.18 -7.98
C VAL A 143 -10.22 14.30 -7.24
N GLU A 144 -10.43 14.40 -5.95
CA GLU A 144 -9.88 15.47 -5.10
C GLU A 144 -8.76 14.97 -4.18
N PHE A 145 -8.74 13.66 -3.88
CA PHE A 145 -7.85 13.08 -2.89
C PHE A 145 -7.07 11.90 -3.48
N VAL A 146 -5.79 11.87 -3.16
CA VAL A 146 -4.93 10.71 -3.40
C VAL A 146 -4.42 10.21 -2.05
N ASP A 147 -4.89 9.04 -1.65
CA ASP A 147 -4.40 8.35 -0.48
C ASP A 147 -3.28 7.40 -0.89
N ILE A 148 -2.07 7.79 -0.56
CA ILE A 148 -0.86 7.08 -0.93
C ILE A 148 -0.54 5.90 0.01
N GLY A 149 -1.49 5.56 0.87
CA GLY A 149 -1.41 4.44 1.79
C GLY A 149 -0.37 4.63 2.87
N GLY A 150 0.07 3.50 3.40
CA GLY A 150 1.11 3.43 4.41
C GLY A 150 2.32 2.63 3.93
N GLY A 151 2.90 1.92 4.89
CA GLY A 151 4.01 1.03 4.61
C GLY A 151 5.39 1.67 4.69
N LEU A 152 5.49 2.93 5.14
CA LEU A 152 6.79 3.53 5.45
C LEU A 152 7.58 2.61 6.37
N GLY A 153 8.83 2.34 5.98
CA GLY A 153 9.73 1.56 6.79
C GLY A 153 10.19 2.31 8.02
N VAL A 154 10.53 1.55 9.05
CA VAL A 154 11.15 2.03 10.27
C VAL A 154 12.58 1.50 10.31
N ASP A 155 13.52 2.33 10.71
CA ASP A 155 14.91 1.95 10.90
C ASP A 155 15.08 1.35 12.29
N TYR A 156 14.78 0.06 12.43
CA TYR A 156 14.84 -0.66 13.71
C TYR A 156 16.27 -0.97 14.15
N ASP A 157 17.18 -1.17 13.20
CA ASP A 157 18.58 -1.54 13.48
C ASP A 157 19.55 -0.35 13.43
N GLY A 158 19.07 0.84 13.07
CA GLY A 158 19.86 2.07 13.04
C GLY A 158 20.89 2.16 11.90
N THR A 159 20.91 1.19 10.98
CA THR A 159 21.93 1.12 9.92
C THR A 159 21.68 2.08 8.76
N ARG A 160 20.48 2.59 8.60
CA ARG A 160 20.02 3.39 7.46
C ARG A 160 20.38 2.78 6.11
N SER A 161 20.21 1.46 6.02
CA SER A 161 20.59 0.65 4.88
C SER A 161 19.38 0.09 4.12
N ALA A 162 19.43 0.13 2.79
CA ALA A 162 18.47 -0.55 1.95
C ALA A 162 18.68 -2.07 1.87
N ASN A 163 19.77 -2.58 2.40
CA ASN A 163 20.15 -3.98 2.38
C ASN A 163 19.63 -4.74 3.62
N SER A 164 19.15 -4.02 4.64
CA SER A 164 18.50 -4.59 5.81
C SER A 164 16.98 -4.47 5.69
N GLU A 165 16.25 -5.56 5.94
CA GLU A 165 14.79 -5.55 6.03
C GLU A 165 14.28 -4.78 7.26
N SER A 166 15.16 -4.56 8.24
CA SER A 166 14.90 -3.84 9.48
C SER A 166 15.33 -2.38 9.44
N SER A 167 15.64 -1.84 8.24
CA SER A 167 16.10 -0.48 8.06
C SER A 167 15.45 0.19 6.84
N VAL A 168 15.81 1.46 6.59
CA VAL A 168 15.34 2.26 5.45
C VAL A 168 16.46 3.14 4.92
N ASN A 169 16.46 3.40 3.61
CA ASN A 169 17.46 4.26 2.97
C ASN A 169 16.96 5.69 2.70
N TYR A 170 15.94 6.15 3.40
CA TYR A 170 15.36 7.47 3.20
C TYR A 170 14.90 8.10 4.52
N SER A 171 14.77 9.41 4.53
CA SER A 171 14.17 10.18 5.60
C SER A 171 12.69 10.47 5.35
N ILE A 172 11.95 10.83 6.40
CA ILE A 172 10.56 11.29 6.27
C ILE A 172 10.49 12.54 5.37
N GLN A 173 11.48 13.43 5.48
CA GLN A 173 11.51 14.64 4.64
C GLN A 173 11.68 14.32 3.16
N GLU A 174 12.54 13.35 2.83
CA GLU A 174 12.72 12.87 1.46
C GLU A 174 11.43 12.24 0.92
N TYR A 175 10.78 11.39 1.72
CA TYR A 175 9.49 10.82 1.37
C TYR A 175 8.42 11.89 1.06
N VAL A 176 8.32 12.92 1.91
CA VAL A 176 7.35 14.02 1.70
C VAL A 176 7.68 14.80 0.44
N ASN A 177 8.95 15.18 0.26
CA ASN A 177 9.39 15.93 -0.91
C ASN A 177 9.11 15.17 -2.20
N ASP A 178 9.45 13.89 -2.26
CA ASP A 178 9.21 13.05 -3.44
C ASP A 178 7.70 12.85 -3.70
N SER A 179 6.91 12.65 -2.65
CA SER A 179 5.48 12.46 -2.79
C SER A 179 4.79 13.71 -3.33
N ILE A 180 5.16 14.87 -2.83
CA ILE A 180 4.59 16.14 -3.28
C ILE A 180 5.07 16.48 -4.68
N SER A 181 6.37 16.43 -4.97
CA SER A 181 6.92 16.82 -6.27
C SER A 181 6.33 15.99 -7.41
N ILE A 182 6.25 14.67 -7.26
CA ILE A 182 5.68 13.78 -8.29
C ILE A 182 4.23 14.14 -8.61
N MET A 183 3.41 14.38 -7.60
CA MET A 183 2.00 14.73 -7.80
C MET A 183 1.82 16.14 -8.38
N VAL A 184 2.61 17.11 -7.93
CA VAL A 184 2.61 18.48 -8.45
C VAL A 184 3.05 18.52 -9.91
N ASP A 185 4.15 17.84 -10.25
CA ASP A 185 4.69 17.79 -11.61
C ASP A 185 3.67 17.16 -12.59
N ALA A 186 3.06 16.04 -12.19
CA ALA A 186 2.04 15.38 -13.00
C ALA A 186 0.81 16.28 -13.20
N SER A 187 0.36 16.97 -12.16
CA SER A 187 -0.80 17.87 -12.23
C SER A 187 -0.51 19.09 -13.10
N ASN A 188 0.63 19.75 -12.90
CA ASN A 188 1.03 20.91 -13.68
C ASN A 188 1.19 20.60 -15.17
N LYS A 189 1.85 19.47 -15.48
CA LYS A 189 2.06 19.02 -16.87
C LYS A 189 0.75 18.79 -17.62
N ASN A 190 -0.31 18.37 -16.93
CA ASN A 190 -1.60 18.04 -17.51
C ASN A 190 -2.67 19.11 -17.26
N ASN A 191 -2.30 20.23 -16.65
CA ASN A 191 -3.20 21.35 -16.32
C ASN A 191 -4.46 20.92 -15.54
N ILE A 192 -4.26 20.06 -14.54
CA ILE A 192 -5.31 19.59 -13.62
C ILE A 192 -5.03 20.06 -12.20
N PRO A 193 -6.05 20.11 -11.31
CA PRO A 193 -5.87 20.51 -9.91
C PRO A 193 -4.85 19.64 -9.18
N HIS A 194 -4.17 20.20 -8.20
CA HIS A 194 -3.34 19.43 -7.29
C HIS A 194 -4.22 18.63 -6.31
N PRO A 195 -3.96 17.33 -6.09
CA PRO A 195 -4.73 16.55 -5.15
C PRO A 195 -4.41 16.90 -3.68
N ASN A 196 -5.38 16.66 -2.81
CA ASN A 196 -5.10 16.54 -1.38
C ASN A 196 -4.49 15.16 -1.13
N ILE A 197 -3.34 15.11 -0.46
CA ILE A 197 -2.64 13.86 -0.16
C ILE A 197 -3.04 13.36 1.22
N ILE A 198 -3.39 12.07 1.31
CA ILE A 198 -3.61 11.35 2.56
C ILE A 198 -2.53 10.30 2.70
N THR A 199 -2.00 10.12 3.92
CA THR A 199 -1.03 9.08 4.26
C THR A 199 -1.51 8.25 5.44
N GLU A 200 -1.16 6.96 5.47
CA GLU A 200 -1.51 6.01 6.51
C GLU A 200 -0.26 5.50 7.25
N SER A 201 0.63 6.39 7.62
CA SER A 201 1.96 6.09 8.14
C SER A 201 1.99 5.80 9.66
N GLY A 202 0.99 5.08 10.19
CA GLY A 202 0.82 4.84 11.62
C GLY A 202 2.05 4.21 12.28
N ARG A 203 2.60 3.13 11.71
CA ARG A 203 3.80 2.47 12.25
C ARG A 203 4.99 3.43 12.34
N SER A 204 5.27 4.19 11.30
CA SER A 204 6.38 5.15 11.27
C SER A 204 6.26 6.23 12.36
N LEU A 205 5.05 6.60 12.73
CA LEU A 205 4.80 7.57 13.80
C LEU A 205 4.89 6.99 15.21
N THR A 206 4.53 5.71 15.38
CA THR A 206 4.35 5.11 16.71
C THR A 206 5.40 4.05 17.06
N ALA A 207 6.24 3.61 16.14
CA ALA A 207 7.17 2.51 16.36
C ALA A 207 8.16 2.75 17.52
N HIS A 208 8.54 4.00 17.75
CA HIS A 208 9.54 4.37 18.76
C HIS A 208 8.95 4.70 20.14
N HIS A 209 7.64 4.52 20.35
CA HIS A 209 7.00 4.88 21.62
C HIS A 209 7.28 3.87 22.74
N SER A 210 7.72 2.64 22.40
CA SER A 210 8.04 1.60 23.38
C SER A 210 9.18 0.72 22.88
N VAL A 211 9.95 0.18 23.82
CA VAL A 211 11.06 -0.75 23.58
C VAL A 211 10.82 -1.99 24.44
N LEU A 212 10.96 -3.16 23.83
CA LEU A 212 10.99 -4.44 24.54
C LEU A 212 12.45 -4.84 24.75
N ILE A 213 12.84 -5.02 26.02
CA ILE A 213 14.15 -5.54 26.38
C ILE A 213 13.94 -6.93 26.97
N PHE A 214 14.70 -7.90 26.47
CA PHE A 214 14.65 -9.28 26.94
C PHE A 214 16.04 -9.93 26.90
N GLU A 215 16.25 -10.93 27.74
CA GLU A 215 17.45 -11.73 27.76
C GLU A 215 17.30 -12.90 26.79
N VAL A 216 18.35 -13.18 26.02
CA VAL A 216 18.41 -14.37 25.18
C VAL A 216 18.80 -15.56 26.07
N LEU A 217 17.87 -16.45 26.32
CA LEU A 217 18.10 -17.63 27.19
C LEU A 217 18.83 -18.74 26.47
N GLU A 218 18.58 -18.94 25.19
CA GLU A 218 19.15 -20.01 24.38
C GLU A 218 19.15 -19.65 22.89
N THR A 219 20.15 -20.08 22.17
CA THR A 219 20.23 -19.97 20.71
C THR A 219 20.39 -21.37 20.11
N ALA A 220 19.57 -21.68 19.10
CA ALA A 220 19.80 -22.86 18.27
C ALA A 220 20.83 -22.51 17.19
N SER A 221 21.98 -23.15 17.24
CA SER A 221 22.98 -23.11 16.17
C SER A 221 22.94 -24.39 15.38
N LEU A 222 23.15 -24.29 14.08
CA LEU A 222 23.48 -25.48 13.29
C LEU A 222 24.82 -26.03 13.83
N PRO A 223 25.00 -27.35 13.88
CA PRO A 223 26.29 -27.92 14.23
C PRO A 223 27.37 -27.26 13.40
N SER A 224 28.46 -26.82 14.05
CA SER A 224 29.64 -26.41 13.31
C SER A 224 30.12 -27.63 12.53
N MET A 225 30.18 -27.46 11.21
CA MET A 225 30.74 -28.52 10.38
C MET A 225 32.23 -28.57 10.69
N ASP A 226 32.71 -29.75 11.13
CA ASP A 226 34.14 -29.99 11.19
C ASP A 226 34.70 -29.78 9.78
N GLU A 227 35.84 -29.08 9.71
CA GLU A 227 36.48 -28.73 8.43
C GLU A 227 36.91 -29.95 7.63
N ASP A 228 36.92 -31.12 8.28
CA ASP A 228 37.36 -32.42 7.72
C ASP A 228 36.19 -33.33 7.28
N PHE A 229 34.96 -32.84 7.20
CA PHE A 229 33.85 -33.66 6.74
C PHE A 229 33.87 -33.79 5.21
N GLU A 230 34.31 -34.94 4.73
CA GLU A 230 34.27 -35.33 3.31
C GLU A 230 32.95 -36.02 2.98
N VAL A 231 32.20 -35.51 2.01
CA VAL A 231 30.99 -36.14 1.50
C VAL A 231 31.37 -37.27 0.58
N SER A 232 30.99 -38.52 0.97
CA SER A 232 31.19 -39.70 0.15
C SER A 232 30.11 -39.83 -0.93
N ALA A 233 30.46 -40.50 -2.03
CA ALA A 233 29.49 -40.86 -3.06
C ALA A 233 28.37 -41.82 -2.56
N ASP A 234 28.61 -42.48 -1.45
CA ASP A 234 27.66 -43.40 -0.79
C ASP A 234 26.77 -42.70 0.26
N ASP A 235 26.97 -41.41 0.51
CA ASP A 235 26.18 -40.67 1.48
C ASP A 235 24.75 -40.39 0.94
N HIS A 236 23.80 -40.35 1.86
CA HIS A 236 22.41 -40.13 1.51
C HIS A 236 22.22 -38.73 0.83
N GLU A 237 21.45 -38.67 -0.24
CA GLU A 237 21.22 -37.50 -1.08
C GLU A 237 20.95 -36.18 -0.30
N PRO A 238 20.18 -36.17 0.82
CA PRO A 238 20.02 -34.97 1.65
C PRO A 238 21.29 -34.44 2.28
N VAL A 239 22.23 -35.32 2.65
CA VAL A 239 23.51 -34.93 3.31
C VAL A 239 24.43 -34.27 2.28
N SER A 240 24.56 -34.87 1.09
CA SER A 240 25.37 -34.33 0.00
C SER A 240 24.84 -32.97 -0.49
N TYR A 241 23.52 -32.83 -0.59
CA TYR A 241 22.88 -31.58 -1.04
C TYR A 241 23.06 -30.41 -0.05
N THR A 242 22.86 -30.65 1.25
CA THR A 242 23.02 -29.58 2.27
C THR A 242 24.47 -29.16 2.42
N HIS A 243 25.41 -30.08 2.25
CA HIS A 243 26.84 -29.83 2.37
C HIS A 243 27.38 -29.01 1.19
N LEU A 244 27.05 -29.40 -0.04
CA LEU A 244 27.43 -28.66 -1.25
C LEU A 244 26.90 -27.24 -1.25
N ARG A 245 25.64 -27.01 -0.86
CA ARG A 245 25.09 -25.65 -0.75
C ARG A 245 25.73 -24.77 0.33
N ALA A 246 26.16 -25.35 1.44
CA ALA A 246 26.86 -24.60 2.48
C ALA A 246 28.23 -24.09 2.00
N HIS A 247 28.92 -24.82 1.12
CA HIS A 247 30.17 -24.40 0.50
C HIS A 247 29.95 -23.32 -0.59
N GLU A 248 28.90 -23.42 -1.41
CA GLU A 248 28.59 -22.41 -2.42
C GLU A 248 28.23 -21.04 -1.83
N THR A 249 27.55 -21.01 -0.70
CA THR A 249 27.21 -19.73 -0.03
C THR A 249 28.43 -19.06 0.63
N ARG A 250 29.46 -19.78 1.01
CA ARG A 250 30.71 -19.18 1.52
C ARG A 250 31.59 -18.55 0.43
N SER A 251 31.59 -19.09 -0.78
CA SER A 251 32.39 -18.56 -1.89
C SER A 251 31.80 -17.27 -2.51
N ASN A 252 30.55 -16.92 -2.22
CA ASN A 252 29.89 -15.72 -2.69
C ASN A 252 29.88 -14.55 -1.68
N LEU A 253 30.62 -14.67 -0.57
CA LEU A 253 30.70 -13.66 0.50
C LEU A 253 32.09 -12.97 0.56
N VAL A 254 32.84 -12.96 -0.56
CA VAL A 254 34.08 -12.16 -0.70
C VAL A 254 33.85 -11.04 -1.71
#